data_cd132db1a2c2feeed011f670bce07e1b
#
_entry.id   cd132db1a2c2feeed011f670bce07e1b
#
_cell.length_a   1.000
_cell.length_b   1.000
_cell.length_c   1.000
_cell.angle_alpha   90.00
_cell.angle_beta   90.00
_cell.angle_gamma   90.00
#
_symmetry.space_group_name_H-M   'P 1'
#
loop_
_entity.id
_entity.type
_entity.pdbx_description
1 polymer ?
#
loop_
_entity_poly.entity_id
_entity_poly.type
_entity_poly.pdbx_seq_one_letter_code
_entity_poly.pdbx_strand_id
1 'polypeptide(L)'
;MNILIINPIIYTQETANIKKVSSIKDCMICDLCSAFSELGCNVTLAASDLFAPTNQESYSFDIVWFESCYPQLFKPNCFPLLKGLKSYLKNNLNHYDLVISSEVFSVNTLIAYRVFKDKLVVWHELAKHNAIFHQLPSKFWYNVIARFFMKNARVVARSYEARDFISAFVDNVSSDIIEHGVNLEAFQVAPETKNQFIVCSQLIPRKQIDRIIAIFARYLNKYDRSTTLYIVGDGELKEPLQLQTASLSIVDNVVFTGQLSHAELLPLLSESMALLVNTRKDNNMISVIESIACGVPVLTSEVPYNASYIKSHALGIAKNNWNEDDLRLIVEKQDFYRRSCLEYRDSLSMVKKAESFIKLIGKRTGETCIRSHM
;
A
#
# COMPACT_ATOMS: atom_id res chain seq x y z
N MET A 1 -2.46 -18.23 18.22
CA MET A 1 -2.17 -16.85 18.71
C MET A 1 -3.34 -15.96 18.40
N ASN A 2 -3.76 -15.11 19.34
CA ASN A 2 -4.87 -14.18 19.15
C ASN A 2 -4.32 -12.79 18.78
N ILE A 3 -4.69 -12.27 17.62
CA ILE A 3 -4.17 -11.02 17.05
C ILE A 3 -5.30 -10.00 16.92
N LEU A 4 -5.07 -8.78 17.39
CA LEU A 4 -5.94 -7.64 17.12
C LEU A 4 -5.25 -6.69 16.13
N ILE A 5 -5.94 -6.36 15.05
CA ILE A 5 -5.50 -5.34 14.10
C ILE A 5 -6.42 -4.13 14.24
N ILE A 6 -5.89 -2.97 14.62
CA ILE A 6 -6.63 -1.72 14.73
C ILE A 6 -6.32 -0.90 13.48
N ASN A 7 -7.20 -0.97 12.51
CA ASN A 7 -7.10 -0.23 11.25
C ASN A 7 -8.45 0.41 10.91
N PRO A 8 -8.68 1.65 11.35
CA PRO A 8 -9.99 2.31 11.22
C PRO A 8 -10.43 2.49 9.78
N ILE A 9 -9.50 2.62 8.83
CA ILE A 9 -9.73 2.87 7.40
C ILE A 9 -9.42 1.61 6.61
N ILE A 10 -10.39 1.06 5.90
CA ILE A 10 -10.20 -0.18 5.13
C ILE A 10 -9.73 0.11 3.69
N TYR A 11 -10.27 1.15 3.07
CA TYR A 11 -9.93 1.58 1.72
C TYR A 11 -9.82 3.10 1.64
N THR A 12 -8.98 3.60 0.73
CA THR A 12 -8.70 5.03 0.59
C THR A 12 -9.89 5.78 -0.01
N GLN A 13 -10.25 6.94 0.56
CA GLN A 13 -11.26 7.86 0.05
C GLN A 13 -10.69 9.28 0.04
N GLU A 14 -10.90 10.00 -1.06
CA GLU A 14 -10.40 11.37 -1.22
C GLU A 14 -11.17 12.38 -0.35
N THR A 15 -12.44 12.13 -0.09
CA THR A 15 -13.32 13.01 0.67
C THR A 15 -13.77 12.40 1.98
N ALA A 16 -14.23 13.25 2.91
CA ALA A 16 -14.78 12.80 4.20
C ALA A 16 -16.12 12.06 4.05
N ASN A 17 -16.79 12.17 2.89
CA ASN A 17 -17.98 11.39 2.58
C ASN A 17 -17.55 10.02 2.03
N ILE A 18 -17.56 9.01 2.91
CA ILE A 18 -17.12 7.67 2.58
C ILE A 18 -18.16 6.97 1.69
N LYS A 19 -17.82 6.77 0.42
CA LYS A 19 -18.66 6.00 -0.49
C LYS A 19 -18.54 4.52 -0.14
N LYS A 20 -19.67 3.88 0.14
CA LYS A 20 -19.74 2.43 0.42
C LYS A 20 -19.35 1.65 -0.83
N VAL A 21 -18.63 0.56 -0.60
CA VAL A 21 -18.27 -0.44 -1.62
C VAL A 21 -19.09 -1.71 -1.41
N SER A 22 -19.23 -2.52 -2.44
CA SER A 22 -19.95 -3.80 -2.36
C SER A 22 -19.15 -4.86 -1.59
N SER A 23 -17.83 -4.84 -1.70
CA SER A 23 -16.90 -5.78 -1.08
C SER A 23 -15.66 -5.08 -0.55
N ILE A 24 -15.08 -5.63 0.53
CA ILE A 24 -13.79 -5.23 1.07
C ILE A 24 -12.76 -6.38 1.04
N LYS A 25 -13.10 -7.51 0.44
CA LYS A 25 -12.23 -8.71 0.42
C LYS A 25 -10.88 -8.44 -0.22
N ASP A 26 -10.84 -7.59 -1.25
CA ASP A 26 -9.62 -7.25 -1.99
C ASP A 26 -8.84 -6.06 -1.35
N CYS A 27 -9.22 -5.67 -0.11
CA CYS A 27 -8.52 -4.61 0.58
C CYS A 27 -7.27 -5.15 1.29
N MET A 28 -6.16 -4.45 1.17
CA MET A 28 -4.84 -4.83 1.72
C MET A 28 -4.90 -5.26 3.20
N ILE A 29 -5.71 -4.59 4.02
CA ILE A 29 -5.81 -4.94 5.44
C ILE A 29 -6.56 -6.25 5.66
N CYS A 30 -7.53 -6.58 4.78
CA CYS A 30 -8.21 -7.86 4.80
C CYS A 30 -7.28 -9.00 4.37
N ASP A 31 -6.42 -8.76 3.38
CA ASP A 31 -5.35 -9.69 2.98
C ASP A 31 -4.40 -9.98 4.15
N LEU A 32 -4.02 -8.95 4.92
CA LEU A 32 -3.16 -9.13 6.10
C LEU A 32 -3.87 -9.96 7.18
N CYS A 33 -5.16 -9.71 7.43
CA CYS A 33 -5.94 -10.50 8.37
C CYS A 33 -6.05 -11.97 7.93
N SER A 34 -6.34 -12.20 6.65
CA SER A 34 -6.41 -13.55 6.05
C SER A 34 -5.06 -14.27 6.13
N ALA A 35 -3.96 -13.59 5.84
CA ALA A 35 -2.62 -14.16 5.93
C ALA A 35 -2.27 -14.62 7.35
N PHE A 36 -2.63 -13.87 8.37
CA PHE A 36 -2.49 -14.33 9.75
C PHE A 36 -3.40 -15.54 10.05
N SER A 37 -4.61 -15.58 9.49
CA SER A 37 -5.50 -16.73 9.66
C SER A 37 -4.95 -18.00 9.00
N GLU A 38 -4.33 -17.88 7.83
CA GLU A 38 -3.61 -18.97 7.14
C GLU A 38 -2.43 -19.51 7.98
N LEU A 39 -1.78 -18.64 8.76
CA LEU A 39 -0.75 -19.05 9.72
C LEU A 39 -1.31 -19.64 11.02
N GLY A 40 -2.62 -19.94 11.10
CA GLY A 40 -3.29 -20.55 12.26
C GLY A 40 -3.52 -19.58 13.41
N CYS A 41 -3.57 -18.27 13.17
CA CYS A 41 -3.90 -17.27 14.18
C CYS A 41 -5.39 -16.94 14.18
N ASN A 42 -5.95 -16.64 15.35
CA ASN A 42 -7.28 -16.06 15.48
C ASN A 42 -7.16 -14.54 15.35
N VAL A 43 -7.78 -13.95 14.36
CA VAL A 43 -7.59 -12.53 14.02
C VAL A 43 -8.89 -11.77 14.23
N THR A 44 -8.79 -10.61 14.86
CA THR A 44 -9.86 -9.62 14.97
C THR A 44 -9.42 -8.30 14.35
N LEU A 45 -10.18 -7.79 13.39
CA LEU A 45 -10.01 -6.46 12.81
C LEU A 45 -10.94 -5.46 13.50
N ALA A 46 -10.38 -4.41 14.10
CA ALA A 46 -11.14 -3.28 14.64
C ALA A 46 -11.15 -2.14 13.60
N ALA A 47 -12.30 -1.85 13.02
CA ALA A 47 -12.47 -0.88 11.94
C ALA A 47 -13.67 0.06 12.18
N SER A 48 -13.72 1.16 11.43
CA SER A 48 -14.89 2.06 11.44
C SER A 48 -16.03 1.48 10.60
N ASP A 49 -17.24 1.54 11.13
CA ASP A 49 -18.50 1.15 10.46
C ASP A 49 -18.77 1.93 9.17
N LEU A 50 -18.14 3.09 9.02
CA LEU A 50 -18.19 3.87 7.77
C LEU A 50 -17.62 3.10 6.58
N PHE A 51 -16.72 2.17 6.81
CA PHE A 51 -16.08 1.34 5.77
C PHE A 51 -16.71 -0.05 5.62
N ALA A 52 -17.76 -0.36 6.37
CA ALA A 52 -18.46 -1.63 6.21
C ALA A 52 -19.03 -1.79 4.79
N PRO A 53 -18.86 -2.95 4.13
CA PRO A 53 -19.38 -3.19 2.80
C PRO A 53 -20.91 -3.20 2.78
N THR A 54 -21.50 -3.00 1.60
CA THR A 54 -22.96 -3.11 1.43
C THR A 54 -23.43 -4.56 1.37
N ASN A 55 -22.60 -5.48 0.90
CA ASN A 55 -22.92 -6.88 0.85
C ASN A 55 -22.58 -7.56 2.17
N GLN A 56 -23.35 -8.58 2.52
CA GLN A 56 -23.01 -9.46 3.61
C GLN A 56 -21.90 -10.40 3.14
N GLU A 57 -20.77 -10.40 3.82
CA GLU A 57 -19.59 -11.19 3.47
C GLU A 57 -19.14 -12.04 4.66
N SER A 58 -18.51 -13.17 4.35
CA SER A 58 -17.79 -14.01 5.31
C SER A 58 -16.28 -13.86 5.11
N TYR A 59 -15.55 -13.84 6.22
CA TYR A 59 -14.09 -13.72 6.26
C TYR A 59 -13.50 -14.87 7.07
N SER A 60 -12.21 -15.13 6.87
CA SER A 60 -11.44 -16.06 7.71
C SER A 60 -11.04 -15.47 9.08
N PHE A 61 -11.49 -14.25 9.37
CA PHE A 61 -11.21 -13.48 10.58
C PHE A 61 -12.47 -12.73 11.04
N ASP A 62 -12.46 -12.28 12.29
CA ASP A 62 -13.55 -11.49 12.85
C ASP A 62 -13.37 -10.00 12.59
N ILE A 63 -14.48 -9.27 12.38
CA ILE A 63 -14.47 -7.81 12.30
C ILE A 63 -15.36 -7.23 13.40
N VAL A 64 -14.79 -6.29 14.14
CA VAL A 64 -15.53 -5.46 15.10
C VAL A 64 -15.67 -4.07 14.54
N TRP A 65 -16.90 -3.72 14.19
CA TRP A 65 -17.24 -2.41 13.67
C TRP A 65 -17.50 -1.42 14.80
N PHE A 66 -16.83 -0.28 14.74
CA PHE A 66 -16.96 0.82 15.69
C PHE A 66 -17.59 2.03 15.02
N GLU A 67 -18.53 2.67 15.67
CA GLU A 67 -19.02 3.98 15.29
C GLU A 67 -17.90 5.02 15.32
N SER A 68 -17.77 5.84 14.26
CA SER A 68 -16.85 6.96 14.25
C SER A 68 -17.45 8.17 14.96
N CYS A 69 -16.65 8.81 15.83
CA CYS A 69 -17.09 9.98 16.58
C CYS A 69 -16.28 11.24 16.26
N TYR A 70 -16.90 12.40 16.46
CA TYR A 70 -16.32 13.73 16.24
C TYR A 70 -15.72 13.94 14.83
N PRO A 71 -16.50 13.70 13.73
CA PRO A 71 -15.99 13.75 12.36
C PRO A 71 -15.43 15.10 11.93
N GLN A 72 -15.81 16.20 12.59
CA GLN A 72 -15.28 17.54 12.35
C GLN A 72 -13.80 17.65 12.78
N LEU A 73 -13.40 16.95 13.83
CA LEU A 73 -12.03 16.92 14.36
C LEU A 73 -11.23 15.75 13.78
N PHE A 74 -11.88 14.59 13.66
CA PHE A 74 -11.29 13.34 13.18
C PHE A 74 -11.91 12.98 11.84
N LYS A 75 -11.34 13.54 10.76
CA LYS A 75 -11.87 13.35 9.41
C LYS A 75 -11.98 11.85 9.08
N PRO A 76 -13.17 11.36 8.68
CA PRO A 76 -13.41 9.95 8.45
C PRO A 76 -12.47 9.28 7.45
N ASN A 77 -12.07 9.98 6.41
CA ASN A 77 -11.16 9.47 5.38
C ASN A 77 -9.66 9.52 5.75
N CYS A 78 -9.31 10.11 6.90
CA CYS A 78 -7.91 10.26 7.32
C CYS A 78 -7.63 9.65 8.69
N PHE A 79 -8.45 9.99 9.71
CA PHE A 79 -8.19 9.66 11.12
C PHE A 79 -9.47 9.43 11.91
N PRO A 80 -10.38 8.52 11.50
CA PRO A 80 -11.61 8.29 12.23
C PRO A 80 -11.30 7.82 13.66
N LEU A 81 -11.93 8.45 14.65
CA LEU A 81 -11.84 8.07 16.05
C LEU A 81 -12.93 7.04 16.36
N LEU A 82 -12.52 5.86 16.84
CA LEU A 82 -13.41 4.75 17.14
C LEU A 82 -14.05 4.91 18.53
N LYS A 83 -15.37 5.10 18.58
CA LYS A 83 -16.15 5.24 19.80
C LYS A 83 -16.16 3.94 20.61
N GLY A 84 -15.82 4.02 21.88
CA GLY A 84 -15.79 2.84 22.75
C GLY A 84 -14.55 1.94 22.64
N LEU A 85 -13.63 2.22 21.73
CA LEU A 85 -12.40 1.44 21.55
C LEU A 85 -11.66 1.20 22.88
N LYS A 86 -11.48 2.24 23.70
CA LYS A 86 -10.78 2.14 25.00
C LYS A 86 -11.40 1.09 25.92
N SER A 87 -12.72 1.05 26.04
CA SER A 87 -13.44 0.08 26.85
C SER A 87 -13.31 -1.34 26.30
N TYR A 88 -13.45 -1.48 24.98
CA TYR A 88 -13.24 -2.74 24.29
C TYR A 88 -11.84 -3.32 24.56
N LEU A 89 -10.79 -2.51 24.39
CA LEU A 89 -9.41 -2.94 24.61
C LEU A 89 -9.14 -3.34 26.05
N LYS A 90 -9.69 -2.59 27.03
CA LYS A 90 -9.57 -2.94 28.46
C LYS A 90 -10.25 -4.26 28.82
N ASN A 91 -11.43 -4.50 28.28
CA ASN A 91 -12.19 -5.72 28.52
C ASN A 91 -11.53 -6.95 27.89
N ASN A 92 -10.69 -6.76 26.86
CA ASN A 92 -10.02 -7.83 26.13
C ASN A 92 -8.48 -7.83 26.34
N LEU A 93 -7.97 -7.21 27.42
CA LEU A 93 -6.53 -7.04 27.68
C LEU A 93 -5.74 -8.37 27.64
N ASN A 94 -6.31 -9.43 28.20
CA ASN A 94 -5.67 -10.75 28.30
C ASN A 94 -6.00 -11.66 27.11
N HIS A 95 -6.90 -11.24 26.24
CA HIS A 95 -7.33 -12.05 25.10
C HIS A 95 -6.32 -12.04 23.96
N TYR A 96 -5.69 -10.91 23.70
CA TYR A 96 -4.78 -10.72 22.57
C TYR A 96 -3.32 -10.91 22.95
N ASP A 97 -2.58 -11.64 22.11
CA ASP A 97 -1.13 -11.87 22.22
C ASP A 97 -0.34 -10.80 21.49
N LEU A 98 -0.87 -10.34 20.35
CA LEU A 98 -0.32 -9.28 19.49
C LEU A 98 -1.39 -8.26 19.14
N VAL A 99 -1.05 -6.99 19.23
CA VAL A 99 -1.89 -5.90 18.73
C VAL A 99 -1.10 -5.12 17.68
N ILE A 100 -1.65 -4.99 16.48
CA ILE A 100 -1.08 -4.16 15.40
C ILE A 100 -1.99 -2.95 15.23
N SER A 101 -1.43 -1.75 15.24
CA SER A 101 -2.21 -0.53 15.00
C SER A 101 -1.57 0.30 13.90
N SER A 102 -2.39 0.83 13.00
CA SER A 102 -1.92 1.68 11.91
C SER A 102 -1.65 3.09 12.40
N GLU A 103 -0.48 3.61 12.03
CA GLU A 103 0.02 4.96 12.20
C GLU A 103 0.30 5.41 13.65
N VAL A 104 1.47 6.04 13.85
CA VAL A 104 1.78 6.75 15.09
C VAL A 104 0.90 7.99 15.27
N PHE A 105 0.57 8.67 14.16
CA PHE A 105 -0.35 9.82 14.17
C PHE A 105 -1.81 9.35 14.23
N SER A 106 -2.20 8.75 15.34
CA SER A 106 -3.55 8.24 15.56
C SER A 106 -3.91 8.21 17.04
N VAL A 107 -5.07 8.77 17.40
CA VAL A 107 -5.62 8.68 18.77
C VAL A 107 -5.94 7.23 19.13
N ASN A 108 -6.42 6.42 18.18
CA ASN A 108 -6.69 5.00 18.41
C ASN A 108 -5.40 4.26 18.78
N THR A 109 -4.29 4.56 18.11
CA THR A 109 -2.98 3.98 18.41
C THR A 109 -2.46 4.41 19.79
N LEU A 110 -2.65 5.69 20.17
CA LEU A 110 -2.29 6.17 21.51
C LEU A 110 -3.11 5.46 22.60
N ILE A 111 -4.42 5.23 22.36
CA ILE A 111 -5.29 4.47 23.27
C ILE A 111 -4.78 3.02 23.38
N ALA A 112 -4.50 2.37 22.27
CA ALA A 112 -3.98 1.00 22.23
C ALA A 112 -2.63 0.89 22.95
N TYR A 113 -1.72 1.83 22.73
CA TYR A 113 -0.42 1.87 23.39
C TYR A 113 -0.54 1.96 24.91
N ARG A 114 -1.46 2.79 25.42
CA ARG A 114 -1.70 2.92 26.86
C ARG A 114 -2.28 1.67 27.51
N VAL A 115 -2.99 0.84 26.72
CA VAL A 115 -3.59 -0.41 27.23
C VAL A 115 -2.61 -1.57 27.11
N PHE A 116 -2.01 -1.77 25.93
CA PHE A 116 -1.26 -2.99 25.61
C PHE A 116 0.28 -2.86 25.71
N LYS A 117 0.80 -1.63 25.71
CA LYS A 117 2.26 -1.34 25.82
C LYS A 117 3.15 -2.34 25.02
N ASP A 118 3.56 -3.42 25.69
CA ASP A 118 4.53 -4.39 25.17
C ASP A 118 3.98 -5.31 24.07
N LYS A 119 2.67 -5.49 23.98
CA LYS A 119 2.01 -6.30 22.94
C LYS A 119 1.71 -5.51 21.67
N LEU A 120 1.84 -4.16 21.71
CA LEU A 120 1.53 -3.31 20.57
C LEU A 120 2.73 -3.19 19.63
N VAL A 121 2.47 -3.35 18.34
CA VAL A 121 3.32 -2.95 17.21
C VAL A 121 2.58 -1.91 16.39
N VAL A 122 3.20 -0.76 16.16
CA VAL A 122 2.65 0.28 15.29
C VAL A 122 3.21 0.11 13.90
N TRP A 123 2.36 -0.09 12.90
CA TRP A 123 2.71 -0.21 11.50
C TRP A 123 2.59 1.15 10.81
N HIS A 124 3.73 1.81 10.57
CA HIS A 124 3.82 3.23 10.24
C HIS A 124 4.23 3.47 8.78
N GLU A 125 3.45 4.30 8.07
CA GLU A 125 3.68 4.63 6.66
C GLU A 125 4.02 6.11 6.42
N LEU A 126 3.52 7.02 7.27
CA LEU A 126 3.65 8.44 7.05
C LEU A 126 5.12 8.88 7.09
N ALA A 127 5.52 9.67 6.10
CA ALA A 127 6.86 10.23 5.95
C ALA A 127 6.82 11.76 5.82
N LYS A 128 7.96 12.42 5.89
CA LYS A 128 8.09 13.89 5.89
C LYS A 128 7.41 14.56 4.68
N HIS A 129 7.37 13.88 3.55
CA HIS A 129 6.76 14.43 2.34
C HIS A 129 5.22 14.43 2.36
N ASN A 130 4.56 13.72 3.29
CA ASN A 130 3.11 13.74 3.39
C ASN A 130 2.60 15.12 3.80
N ALA A 131 1.59 15.64 3.08
CA ALA A 131 1.05 16.99 3.30
C ALA A 131 0.57 17.21 4.74
N ILE A 132 0.09 16.15 5.40
CA ILE A 132 -0.40 16.19 6.77
C ILE A 132 0.69 16.61 7.78
N PHE A 133 1.94 16.28 7.52
CA PHE A 133 3.06 16.63 8.40
C PHE A 133 3.26 18.16 8.54
N HIS A 134 2.87 18.93 7.53
CA HIS A 134 3.01 20.38 7.54
C HIS A 134 1.92 21.11 8.35
N GLN A 135 0.86 20.40 8.77
CA GLN A 135 -0.24 20.95 9.54
C GLN A 135 0.11 21.08 11.05
N LEU A 136 -0.45 22.09 11.71
CA LEU A 136 -0.19 22.33 13.14
C LEU A 136 -0.53 21.12 14.04
N PRO A 137 -1.66 20.41 13.84
CA PRO A 137 -2.00 19.25 14.67
C PRO A 137 -0.95 18.14 14.61
N SER A 138 -0.41 17.85 13.42
CA SER A 138 0.61 16.80 13.28
C SER A 138 1.96 17.24 13.87
N LYS A 139 2.35 18.51 13.70
CA LYS A 139 3.55 19.05 14.36
C LYS A 139 3.48 18.92 15.86
N PHE A 140 2.34 19.29 16.47
CA PHE A 140 2.11 19.10 17.90
C PHE A 140 2.17 17.62 18.27
N TRP A 141 1.48 16.75 17.50
CA TRP A 141 1.46 15.32 17.77
C TRP A 141 2.86 14.71 17.80
N TYR A 142 3.66 14.91 16.77
CA TYR A 142 4.99 14.30 16.70
C TYR A 142 5.95 14.88 17.74
N ASN A 143 5.97 16.20 17.93
CA ASN A 143 6.89 16.84 18.85
C ASN A 143 6.50 16.68 20.34
N VAL A 144 5.23 16.44 20.64
CA VAL A 144 4.75 16.31 22.04
C VAL A 144 4.24 14.89 22.30
N ILE A 145 3.21 14.45 21.56
CA ILE A 145 2.55 13.17 21.89
C ILE A 145 3.47 11.98 21.58
N ALA A 146 4.00 11.90 20.37
CA ALA A 146 4.89 10.81 19.99
C ALA A 146 6.17 10.81 20.84
N ARG A 147 6.82 11.97 20.96
CA ARG A 147 8.10 12.12 21.66
C ARG A 147 8.05 11.84 23.16
N PHE A 148 6.98 12.23 23.84
CA PHE A 148 6.91 12.09 25.31
C PHE A 148 5.97 10.97 25.77
N PHE A 149 4.88 10.71 25.07
CA PHE A 149 3.86 9.75 25.49
C PHE A 149 3.90 8.41 24.75
N MET A 150 4.57 8.34 23.59
CA MET A 150 4.75 7.12 22.81
C MET A 150 6.22 6.80 22.50
N LYS A 151 7.16 7.45 23.19
CA LYS A 151 8.61 7.36 22.97
C LYS A 151 9.12 5.91 22.84
N ASN A 152 8.60 5.00 23.65
CA ASN A 152 8.99 3.58 23.70
C ASN A 152 8.02 2.67 22.93
N ALA A 153 7.06 3.23 22.16
CA ALA A 153 6.17 2.43 21.35
C ALA A 153 6.99 1.66 20.31
N ARG A 154 6.72 0.35 20.16
CA ARG A 154 7.38 -0.44 19.12
C ARG A 154 6.80 -0.06 17.77
N VAL A 155 7.62 0.49 16.89
CA VAL A 155 7.23 0.92 15.55
C VAL A 155 7.98 0.09 14.53
N VAL A 156 7.27 -0.41 13.51
CA VAL A 156 7.82 -0.95 12.28
C VAL A 156 7.32 -0.11 11.13
N ALA A 157 8.23 0.34 10.27
CA ALA A 157 7.89 1.20 9.15
C ALA A 157 7.61 0.40 7.88
N ARG A 158 6.85 1.01 6.95
CA ARG A 158 6.55 0.44 5.64
C ARG A 158 7.55 0.85 4.56
N SER A 159 8.42 1.82 4.86
CA SER A 159 9.52 2.26 3.98
C SER A 159 10.68 2.82 4.80
N TYR A 160 11.86 2.96 4.17
CA TYR A 160 13.02 3.59 4.81
C TYR A 160 12.75 5.06 5.16
N GLU A 161 12.05 5.79 4.29
CA GLU A 161 11.70 7.20 4.54
C GLU A 161 10.77 7.35 5.74
N ALA A 162 9.78 6.46 5.89
CA ALA A 162 8.88 6.43 7.04
C ALA A 162 9.64 6.06 8.32
N ARG A 163 10.58 5.11 8.25
CA ARG A 163 11.45 4.73 9.37
C ARG A 163 12.31 5.90 9.81
N ASP A 164 13.03 6.51 8.89
CA ASP A 164 13.95 7.61 9.19
C ASP A 164 13.19 8.83 9.73
N PHE A 165 11.97 9.08 9.21
CA PHE A 165 11.10 10.13 9.72
C PHE A 165 10.67 9.86 11.17
N ILE A 166 10.13 8.66 11.46
CA ILE A 166 9.57 8.38 12.80
C ILE A 166 10.65 8.20 13.86
N SER A 167 11.85 7.79 13.49
CA SER A 167 13.00 7.66 14.40
C SER A 167 13.44 8.97 15.04
N ALA A 168 13.03 10.12 14.49
CA ALA A 168 13.24 11.41 15.10
C ALA A 168 12.34 11.67 16.34
N PHE A 169 11.29 10.85 16.55
CA PHE A 169 10.27 11.08 17.57
C PHE A 169 10.04 9.89 18.51
N VAL A 170 10.39 8.68 18.07
CA VAL A 170 10.19 7.42 18.80
C VAL A 170 11.51 6.67 18.84
N ASP A 171 11.89 6.15 20.01
CA ASP A 171 13.20 5.48 20.19
C ASP A 171 13.18 4.01 19.79
N ASN A 172 12.04 3.33 19.92
CA ASN A 172 11.91 1.89 19.67
C ASN A 172 11.38 1.62 18.24
N VAL A 173 12.13 2.05 17.23
CA VAL A 173 11.83 1.82 15.82
C VAL A 173 12.64 0.64 15.30
N SER A 174 11.97 -0.34 14.69
CA SER A 174 12.62 -1.50 14.09
C SER A 174 13.53 -1.10 12.93
N SER A 175 14.68 -1.78 12.81
CA SER A 175 15.51 -1.71 11.61
C SER A 175 14.87 -2.40 10.40
N ASP A 176 14.02 -3.40 10.67
CA ASP A 176 13.31 -4.15 9.65
C ASP A 176 12.17 -3.29 9.07
N ILE A 177 11.97 -3.40 7.77
CA ILE A 177 10.83 -2.79 7.06
C ILE A 177 9.81 -3.88 6.77
N ILE A 178 8.54 -3.63 7.11
CA ILE A 178 7.41 -4.47 6.68
C ILE A 178 6.55 -3.64 5.75
N GLU A 179 6.83 -3.74 4.47
CA GLU A 179 6.06 -3.08 3.42
C GLU A 179 4.71 -3.77 3.16
N HIS A 180 3.90 -3.22 2.28
CA HIS A 180 2.69 -3.88 1.79
C HIS A 180 3.04 -5.20 1.10
N GLY A 181 2.19 -6.19 1.27
CA GLY A 181 2.19 -7.42 0.51
C GLY A 181 0.89 -7.58 -0.26
N VAL A 182 0.77 -8.70 -0.97
CA VAL A 182 -0.44 -9.10 -1.69
C VAL A 182 -0.74 -10.57 -1.44
N ASN A 183 -2.01 -10.96 -1.55
CA ASN A 183 -2.39 -12.36 -1.60
C ASN A 183 -2.00 -12.94 -2.97
N LEU A 184 -0.88 -13.66 -3.04
CA LEU A 184 -0.33 -14.18 -4.30
C LEU A 184 -1.26 -15.16 -5.03
N GLU A 185 -2.20 -15.79 -4.35
CA GLU A 185 -3.16 -16.71 -4.98
C GLU A 185 -4.12 -15.98 -5.94
N ALA A 186 -4.43 -14.72 -5.64
CA ALA A 186 -5.28 -13.90 -6.50
C ALA A 186 -4.56 -13.43 -7.78
N PHE A 187 -3.22 -13.45 -7.81
CA PHE A 187 -2.42 -12.89 -8.91
C PHE A 187 -1.92 -13.98 -9.84
N GLN A 188 -2.66 -14.21 -10.92
CA GLN A 188 -2.27 -15.18 -11.93
C GLN A 188 -1.28 -14.57 -12.93
N VAL A 189 -0.34 -15.39 -13.39
CA VAL A 189 0.64 -15.02 -14.41
C VAL A 189 0.08 -15.45 -15.77
N ALA A 190 -0.13 -14.49 -16.68
CA ALA A 190 -0.61 -14.82 -18.02
C ALA A 190 0.44 -15.67 -18.77
N PRO A 191 0.01 -16.67 -19.59
CA PRO A 191 0.95 -17.49 -20.36
C PRO A 191 1.70 -16.66 -21.41
N GLU A 192 1.04 -15.67 -21.98
CA GLU A 192 1.58 -14.79 -23.02
C GLU A 192 1.26 -13.33 -22.71
N THR A 193 2.11 -12.44 -23.17
CA THR A 193 1.89 -10.99 -23.09
C THR A 193 1.33 -10.48 -24.42
N LYS A 194 0.42 -9.51 -24.35
CA LYS A 194 -0.13 -8.80 -25.50
C LYS A 194 0.71 -7.55 -25.79
N ASN A 195 0.62 -7.03 -27.00
CA ASN A 195 1.29 -5.79 -27.39
C ASN A 195 0.62 -4.57 -26.77
N GLN A 196 0.73 -4.46 -25.43
CA GLN A 196 0.09 -3.41 -24.64
C GLN A 196 0.92 -3.00 -23.43
N PHE A 197 0.83 -1.73 -23.07
CA PHE A 197 1.25 -1.19 -21.79
C PHE A 197 0.05 -0.86 -20.93
N ILE A 198 0.27 -0.75 -19.63
CA ILE A 198 -0.78 -0.38 -18.68
C ILE A 198 -0.30 0.71 -17.71
N VAL A 199 -1.23 1.60 -17.36
CA VAL A 199 -1.12 2.57 -16.25
C VAL A 199 -2.26 2.28 -15.28
N CYS A 200 -1.96 2.06 -14.00
CA CYS A 200 -2.96 1.86 -12.93
C CYS A 200 -2.78 2.95 -11.89
N SER A 201 -3.61 4.01 -11.95
CA SER A 201 -3.44 5.16 -11.07
C SER A 201 -4.66 6.08 -11.05
N GLN A 202 -4.77 6.88 -9.99
CA GLN A 202 -5.65 8.05 -10.00
C GLN A 202 -5.19 9.06 -11.06
N LEU A 203 -6.12 9.65 -11.81
CA LEU A 203 -5.81 10.62 -12.86
C LEU A 203 -5.70 12.03 -12.28
N ILE A 204 -4.61 12.29 -11.55
CA ILE A 204 -4.32 13.54 -10.83
C ILE A 204 -2.91 14.07 -11.18
N PRO A 205 -2.63 15.38 -10.99
CA PRO A 205 -1.40 16.03 -11.49
C PRO A 205 -0.09 15.39 -10.99
N ARG A 206 -0.05 14.90 -9.75
CA ARG A 206 1.16 14.28 -9.20
C ARG A 206 1.57 12.99 -9.90
N LYS A 207 0.63 12.29 -10.55
CA LYS A 207 0.84 11.00 -11.25
C LYS A 207 1.38 11.16 -12.68
N GLN A 208 1.41 12.37 -13.20
CA GLN A 208 2.03 12.74 -14.48
C GLN A 208 1.66 11.83 -15.66
N ILE A 209 0.38 11.43 -15.75
CA ILE A 209 -0.11 10.57 -16.85
C ILE A 209 0.02 11.29 -18.20
N ASP A 210 -0.07 12.62 -18.21
CA ASP A 210 0.20 13.48 -19.36
C ASP A 210 1.59 13.22 -19.97
N ARG A 211 2.62 13.07 -19.14
CA ARG A 211 3.97 12.72 -19.59
C ARG A 211 4.05 11.31 -20.16
N ILE A 212 3.37 10.35 -19.53
CA ILE A 212 3.32 8.97 -20.03
C ILE A 212 2.70 8.93 -21.43
N ILE A 213 1.57 9.62 -21.64
CA ILE A 213 0.90 9.71 -22.95
C ILE A 213 1.83 10.36 -24.00
N ALA A 214 2.52 11.44 -23.63
CA ALA A 214 3.45 12.10 -24.57
C ALA A 214 4.64 11.21 -24.95
N ILE A 215 5.19 10.44 -24.01
CA ILE A 215 6.26 9.47 -24.28
C ILE A 215 5.74 8.33 -25.14
N PHE A 216 4.54 7.81 -24.83
CA PHE A 216 3.91 6.75 -25.60
C PHE A 216 3.64 7.16 -27.05
N ALA A 217 3.20 8.40 -27.30
CA ALA A 217 3.02 8.93 -28.65
C ALA A 217 4.33 8.91 -29.45
N ARG A 218 5.47 9.27 -28.83
CA ARG A 218 6.79 9.18 -29.46
C ARG A 218 7.20 7.73 -29.73
N TYR A 219 6.89 6.82 -28.80
CA TYR A 219 7.14 5.40 -28.97
C TYR A 219 6.38 4.83 -30.16
N LEU A 220 5.08 5.13 -30.32
CA LEU A 220 4.27 4.72 -31.47
C LEU A 220 4.86 5.23 -32.81
N ASN A 221 5.31 6.47 -32.83
CA ASN A 221 5.87 7.06 -34.05
C ASN A 221 7.25 6.49 -34.41
N LYS A 222 8.05 6.12 -33.42
CA LYS A 222 9.43 5.72 -33.61
C LYS A 222 9.61 4.20 -33.76
N TYR A 223 8.77 3.42 -33.08
CA TYR A 223 8.99 1.98 -32.93
C TYR A 223 7.83 1.11 -33.39
N ASP A 224 6.65 1.22 -32.77
CA ASP A 224 5.55 0.31 -33.06
C ASP A 224 4.17 0.98 -32.92
N ARG A 225 3.51 1.23 -34.06
CA ARG A 225 2.19 1.85 -34.13
C ARG A 225 1.03 0.92 -33.72
N SER A 226 1.27 -0.36 -33.56
CA SER A 226 0.24 -1.34 -33.20
C SER A 226 0.04 -1.50 -31.69
N THR A 227 0.93 -0.91 -30.89
CA THR A 227 0.90 -1.00 -29.42
C THR A 227 -0.29 -0.23 -28.84
N THR A 228 -0.92 -0.78 -27.80
CA THR A 228 -2.01 -0.14 -27.06
C THR A 228 -1.55 0.28 -25.66
N LEU A 229 -2.02 1.43 -25.18
CA LEU A 229 -1.86 1.89 -23.81
C LEU A 229 -3.22 1.87 -23.09
N TYR A 230 -3.35 1.02 -22.07
CA TYR A 230 -4.49 1.05 -21.15
C TYR A 230 -4.24 1.99 -20.00
N ILE A 231 -5.18 2.90 -19.73
CA ILE A 231 -5.17 3.82 -18.60
C ILE A 231 -6.33 3.46 -17.69
N VAL A 232 -5.99 2.75 -16.61
CA VAL A 232 -6.92 2.28 -15.59
C VAL A 232 -6.94 3.26 -14.42
N GLY A 233 -8.11 3.76 -14.10
CA GLY A 233 -8.34 4.71 -13.03
C GLY A 233 -9.24 5.86 -13.42
N ASP A 234 -9.53 6.74 -12.46
CA ASP A 234 -10.36 7.92 -12.66
C ASP A 234 -9.76 9.12 -11.89
N GLY A 235 -10.22 10.31 -12.20
CA GLY A 235 -9.77 11.54 -11.55
C GLY A 235 -10.02 12.81 -12.38
N GLU A 236 -9.69 13.94 -11.80
CA GLU A 236 -9.95 15.27 -12.37
C GLU A 236 -9.27 15.53 -13.73
N LEU A 237 -8.23 14.80 -14.06
CA LEU A 237 -7.51 14.95 -15.33
C LEU A 237 -8.02 14.06 -16.47
N LYS A 238 -9.08 13.27 -16.28
CA LYS A 238 -9.56 12.34 -17.32
C LYS A 238 -9.84 13.03 -18.65
N GLU A 239 -10.68 14.07 -18.65
CA GLU A 239 -11.02 14.82 -19.87
C GLU A 239 -9.80 15.52 -20.48
N PRO A 240 -8.94 16.25 -19.73
CA PRO A 240 -7.71 16.81 -20.26
C PRO A 240 -6.79 15.78 -20.93
N LEU A 241 -6.65 14.58 -20.33
CA LEU A 241 -5.82 13.51 -20.88
C LEU A 241 -6.41 12.93 -22.18
N GLN A 242 -7.74 12.78 -22.28
CA GLN A 242 -8.41 12.39 -23.51
C GLN A 242 -8.24 13.42 -24.63
N LEU A 243 -8.33 14.70 -24.32
CA LEU A 243 -8.03 15.78 -25.29
C LEU A 243 -6.57 15.74 -25.74
N GLN A 244 -5.63 15.42 -24.84
CA GLN A 244 -4.23 15.26 -25.19
C GLN A 244 -4.03 14.10 -26.20
N THR A 245 -4.67 12.93 -26.01
CA THR A 245 -4.56 11.82 -26.94
C THR A 245 -5.08 12.19 -28.34
N ALA A 246 -6.16 12.96 -28.41
CA ALA A 246 -6.71 13.49 -29.66
C ALA A 246 -5.72 14.44 -30.35
N SER A 247 -5.13 15.38 -29.61
CA SER A 247 -4.14 16.35 -30.14
C SER A 247 -2.87 15.66 -30.67
N LEU A 248 -2.51 14.51 -30.10
CA LEU A 248 -1.35 13.69 -30.51
C LEU A 248 -1.71 12.67 -31.61
N SER A 249 -2.97 12.59 -32.04
CA SER A 249 -3.48 11.64 -33.05
C SER A 249 -3.23 10.15 -32.69
N ILE A 250 -3.43 9.81 -31.41
CA ILE A 250 -3.23 8.45 -30.87
C ILE A 250 -4.49 7.89 -30.16
N VAL A 251 -5.67 8.43 -30.45
CA VAL A 251 -6.93 8.03 -29.81
C VAL A 251 -7.17 6.52 -29.92
N ASP A 252 -6.88 5.96 -31.09
CA ASP A 252 -7.08 4.52 -31.36
C ASP A 252 -6.10 3.60 -30.59
N ASN A 253 -5.02 4.17 -30.09
CA ASN A 253 -3.98 3.45 -29.33
C ASN A 253 -4.11 3.61 -27.81
N VAL A 254 -5.02 4.46 -27.31
CA VAL A 254 -5.15 4.72 -25.85
C VAL A 254 -6.56 4.41 -25.38
N VAL A 255 -6.67 3.48 -24.45
CA VAL A 255 -7.96 3.04 -23.89
C VAL A 255 -8.08 3.52 -22.43
N PHE A 256 -9.04 4.43 -22.17
CA PHE A 256 -9.39 4.85 -20.80
C PHE A 256 -10.51 3.94 -20.29
N THR A 257 -10.18 3.03 -19.38
CA THR A 257 -11.16 2.06 -18.86
C THR A 257 -12.03 2.61 -17.73
N GLY A 258 -11.62 3.71 -17.08
CA GLY A 258 -12.15 4.09 -15.78
C GLY A 258 -11.61 3.19 -14.67
N GLN A 259 -12.27 3.21 -13.51
CA GLN A 259 -11.95 2.28 -12.41
C GLN A 259 -12.42 0.87 -12.78
N LEU A 260 -11.54 -0.10 -12.56
CA LEU A 260 -11.84 -1.53 -12.71
C LEU A 260 -11.85 -2.19 -11.32
N SER A 261 -12.66 -3.24 -11.18
CA SER A 261 -12.53 -4.17 -10.05
C SER A 261 -11.23 -4.99 -10.20
N HIS A 262 -10.74 -5.60 -9.12
CA HIS A 262 -9.56 -6.50 -9.21
C HIS A 262 -9.77 -7.62 -10.23
N ALA A 263 -10.96 -8.20 -10.28
CA ALA A 263 -11.29 -9.27 -11.25
C ALA A 263 -11.13 -8.82 -12.73
N GLU A 264 -11.38 -7.55 -13.03
CA GLU A 264 -11.23 -6.97 -14.37
C GLU A 264 -9.79 -6.47 -14.61
N LEU A 265 -9.15 -5.94 -13.58
CA LEU A 265 -7.80 -5.37 -13.68
C LEU A 265 -6.73 -6.46 -13.86
N LEU A 266 -6.78 -7.53 -13.06
CA LEU A 266 -5.68 -8.51 -12.99
C LEU A 266 -5.42 -9.23 -14.33
N PRO A 267 -6.44 -9.66 -15.12
CA PRO A 267 -6.19 -10.20 -16.44
C PRO A 267 -5.51 -9.19 -17.37
N LEU A 268 -6.02 -7.94 -17.38
CA LEU A 268 -5.46 -6.86 -18.22
C LEU A 268 -4.02 -6.54 -17.85
N LEU A 269 -3.72 -6.48 -16.52
CA LEU A 269 -2.39 -6.24 -16.00
C LEU A 269 -1.44 -7.39 -16.38
N SER A 270 -1.83 -8.64 -16.11
CA SER A 270 -0.97 -9.82 -16.31
C SER A 270 -0.58 -10.05 -17.78
N GLU A 271 -1.42 -9.61 -18.71
CA GLU A 271 -1.18 -9.68 -20.16
C GLU A 271 -0.35 -8.50 -20.71
N SER A 272 -0.02 -7.50 -19.88
CA SER A 272 0.70 -6.30 -20.31
C SER A 272 2.21 -6.52 -20.38
N MET A 273 2.87 -5.84 -21.33
CA MET A 273 4.34 -5.87 -21.46
C MET A 273 5.03 -5.19 -20.30
N ALA A 274 4.45 -4.09 -19.77
CA ALA A 274 4.95 -3.40 -18.60
C ALA A 274 3.88 -2.50 -17.98
N LEU A 275 3.98 -2.29 -16.66
CA LEU A 275 3.30 -1.21 -15.94
C LEU A 275 4.12 0.08 -16.08
N LEU A 276 3.48 1.17 -16.49
CA LEU A 276 4.11 2.48 -16.62
C LEU A 276 3.73 3.39 -15.44
N VAL A 277 4.73 3.93 -14.78
CA VAL A 277 4.58 4.83 -13.63
C VAL A 277 5.46 6.06 -13.82
N ASN A 278 4.88 7.23 -13.63
CA ASN A 278 5.64 8.47 -13.59
C ASN A 278 5.03 9.41 -12.55
N THR A 279 5.62 9.47 -11.38
CA THR A 279 5.05 10.24 -10.27
C THR A 279 6.06 11.24 -9.69
N ARG A 280 5.54 12.38 -9.21
CA ARG A 280 6.34 13.38 -8.49
C ARG A 280 6.45 13.09 -7.00
N LYS A 281 5.53 12.25 -6.46
CA LYS A 281 5.43 12.03 -5.03
C LYS A 281 4.58 10.79 -4.74
N ASP A 282 5.19 9.76 -4.26
CA ASP A 282 4.54 8.53 -3.78
C ASP A 282 5.42 7.81 -2.76
N ASN A 283 4.79 7.01 -1.93
CA ASN A 283 5.46 6.04 -1.06
C ASN A 283 5.52 4.67 -1.76
N ASN A 284 5.04 3.65 -1.10
CA ASN A 284 4.94 2.29 -1.63
C ASN A 284 3.67 2.16 -2.49
N MET A 285 3.83 1.99 -3.80
CA MET A 285 2.71 1.90 -4.74
C MET A 285 2.23 0.45 -4.83
N ILE A 286 0.97 0.20 -4.46
CA ILE A 286 0.35 -1.13 -4.52
C ILE A 286 0.31 -1.65 -5.96
N SER A 287 -0.04 -0.83 -6.94
CA SER A 287 -0.05 -1.24 -8.36
C SER A 287 1.28 -1.78 -8.88
N VAL A 288 2.41 -1.28 -8.31
CA VAL A 288 3.75 -1.81 -8.61
C VAL A 288 3.92 -3.22 -8.03
N ILE A 289 3.47 -3.44 -6.80
CA ILE A 289 3.52 -4.74 -6.14
C ILE A 289 2.66 -5.75 -6.91
N GLU A 290 1.45 -5.37 -7.29
CA GLU A 290 0.52 -6.16 -8.10
C GLU A 290 1.10 -6.53 -9.46
N SER A 291 1.74 -5.57 -10.14
CA SER A 291 2.40 -5.79 -11.43
C SER A 291 3.49 -6.86 -11.31
N ILE A 292 4.38 -6.73 -10.32
CA ILE A 292 5.45 -7.69 -10.11
C ILE A 292 4.88 -9.07 -9.72
N ALA A 293 3.81 -9.11 -8.91
CA ALA A 293 3.12 -10.34 -8.54
C ALA A 293 2.50 -11.06 -9.76
N CYS A 294 2.07 -10.33 -10.79
CA CYS A 294 1.64 -10.87 -12.09
C CYS A 294 2.81 -11.25 -13.02
N GLY A 295 4.06 -11.05 -12.62
CA GLY A 295 5.22 -11.24 -13.48
C GLY A 295 5.40 -10.13 -14.51
N VAL A 296 4.81 -8.96 -14.33
CA VAL A 296 4.85 -7.83 -15.26
C VAL A 296 5.88 -6.81 -14.80
N PRO A 297 6.91 -6.53 -15.60
CA PRO A 297 7.95 -5.57 -15.27
C PRO A 297 7.40 -4.13 -15.17
N VAL A 298 8.14 -3.29 -14.47
CA VAL A 298 7.73 -1.91 -14.19
C VAL A 298 8.71 -0.91 -14.78
N LEU A 299 8.20 0.10 -15.50
CA LEU A 299 8.96 1.28 -15.88
C LEU A 299 8.50 2.46 -15.02
N THR A 300 9.39 2.97 -14.16
CA THR A 300 9.03 4.00 -13.17
C THR A 300 10.07 5.11 -13.05
N SER A 301 9.67 6.27 -12.49
CA SER A 301 10.61 7.25 -11.95
C SER A 301 11.28 6.69 -10.67
N GLU A 302 12.36 7.32 -10.21
CA GLU A 302 13.04 6.91 -8.96
C GLU A 302 12.35 7.40 -7.69
N VAL A 303 11.16 8.03 -7.81
CA VAL A 303 10.44 8.67 -6.71
C VAL A 303 9.76 7.69 -5.76
N PRO A 304 9.00 6.66 -6.22
CA PRO A 304 8.35 5.75 -5.29
C PRO A 304 9.36 4.84 -4.59
N TYR A 305 9.07 4.46 -3.35
CA TYR A 305 9.89 3.51 -2.57
C TYR A 305 10.20 2.23 -3.36
N ASN A 306 9.21 1.74 -4.11
CA ASN A 306 9.35 0.57 -4.97
C ASN A 306 10.50 0.66 -5.97
N ALA A 307 10.91 1.87 -6.39
CA ALA A 307 11.99 2.08 -7.35
C ALA A 307 13.32 1.48 -6.89
N SER A 308 13.57 1.46 -5.59
CA SER A 308 14.79 0.91 -5.00
C SER A 308 14.94 -0.58 -5.28
N TYR A 309 13.92 -1.38 -5.00
CA TYR A 309 13.97 -2.82 -5.23
C TYR A 309 13.72 -3.21 -6.69
N ILE A 310 12.98 -2.41 -7.47
CA ILE A 310 12.88 -2.59 -8.92
C ILE A 310 14.28 -2.56 -9.53
N LYS A 311 15.12 -1.60 -9.12
CA LYS A 311 16.49 -1.45 -9.60
C LYS A 311 17.42 -2.56 -9.10
N SER A 312 17.37 -2.87 -7.80
CA SER A 312 18.27 -3.86 -7.18
C SER A 312 17.98 -5.30 -7.58
N HIS A 313 16.75 -5.63 -7.93
CA HIS A 313 16.33 -6.99 -8.34
C HIS A 313 16.01 -7.11 -9.83
N ALA A 314 16.31 -6.08 -10.63
CA ALA A 314 16.03 -6.07 -12.07
C ALA A 314 14.57 -6.41 -12.42
N LEU A 315 13.60 -5.80 -11.70
CA LEU A 315 12.17 -6.01 -11.92
C LEU A 315 11.59 -5.10 -13.01
N GLY A 316 12.44 -4.40 -13.73
CA GLY A 316 12.12 -3.42 -14.73
C GLY A 316 13.14 -2.28 -14.75
N ILE A 317 12.70 -1.08 -15.08
CA ILE A 317 13.55 0.12 -15.19
C ILE A 317 13.05 1.18 -14.20
N ALA A 318 13.93 1.64 -13.30
CA ALA A 318 13.69 2.78 -12.43
C ALA A 318 14.68 3.90 -12.79
N LYS A 319 14.17 4.97 -13.42
CA LYS A 319 14.98 6.06 -13.96
C LYS A 319 14.17 7.36 -14.02
N ASN A 320 14.72 8.44 -13.49
CA ASN A 320 14.09 9.75 -13.65
C ASN A 320 14.14 10.19 -15.12
N ASN A 321 13.07 10.84 -15.57
CA ASN A 321 12.93 11.31 -16.95
C ASN A 321 13.13 10.20 -18.01
N TRP A 322 12.59 8.99 -17.72
CA TRP A 322 12.54 7.93 -18.72
C TRP A 322 11.77 8.38 -19.99
N ASN A 323 12.06 7.75 -21.13
CA ASN A 323 11.58 8.17 -22.43
C ASN A 323 11.15 6.96 -23.31
N GLU A 324 10.88 7.21 -24.58
CA GLU A 324 10.46 6.19 -25.56
C GLU A 324 11.51 5.11 -25.82
N ASP A 325 12.78 5.40 -25.62
CA ASP A 325 13.85 4.40 -25.78
C ASP A 325 13.89 3.46 -24.59
N ASP A 326 13.53 3.94 -23.38
CA ASP A 326 13.34 3.10 -22.19
C ASP A 326 12.11 2.17 -22.34
N LEU A 327 11.03 2.64 -22.99
CA LEU A 327 9.90 1.78 -23.38
C LEU A 327 10.35 0.68 -24.34
N ARG A 328 11.15 1.02 -25.35
CA ARG A 328 11.70 0.03 -26.28
C ARG A 328 12.58 -0.99 -25.55
N LEU A 329 13.46 -0.53 -24.66
CA LEU A 329 14.38 -1.37 -23.90
C LEU A 329 13.63 -2.38 -23.01
N ILE A 330 12.52 -1.96 -22.35
CA ILE A 330 11.75 -2.87 -21.49
C ILE A 330 11.06 -3.96 -22.30
N VAL A 331 10.62 -3.65 -23.53
CA VAL A 331 10.05 -4.63 -24.46
C VAL A 331 11.12 -5.61 -24.94
N GLU A 332 12.28 -5.13 -25.35
CA GLU A 332 13.39 -5.97 -25.84
C GLU A 332 13.92 -6.93 -24.77
N LYS A 333 13.85 -6.52 -23.49
CA LYS A 333 14.30 -7.33 -22.35
C LYS A 333 13.16 -7.91 -21.52
N GLN A 334 11.97 -8.01 -22.09
CA GLN A 334 10.77 -8.39 -21.35
C GLN A 334 10.93 -9.75 -20.66
N ASP A 335 11.40 -10.77 -21.36
CA ASP A 335 11.58 -12.12 -20.78
C ASP A 335 12.55 -12.13 -19.60
N PHE A 336 13.59 -11.32 -19.66
CA PHE A 336 14.55 -11.16 -18.58
C PHE A 336 13.87 -10.53 -17.36
N TYR A 337 13.23 -9.38 -17.52
CA TYR A 337 12.55 -8.70 -16.42
C TYR A 337 11.39 -9.50 -15.85
N ARG A 338 10.62 -10.16 -16.73
CA ARG A 338 9.51 -11.03 -16.31
C ARG A 338 10.02 -12.17 -15.42
N ARG A 339 11.10 -12.84 -15.79
CA ARG A 339 11.72 -13.88 -14.98
C ARG A 339 12.14 -13.36 -13.61
N SER A 340 12.79 -12.20 -13.58
CA SER A 340 13.17 -11.54 -12.32
C SER A 340 11.97 -11.22 -11.44
N CYS A 341 10.85 -10.74 -12.04
CA CYS A 341 9.60 -10.51 -11.30
C CYS A 341 9.06 -11.81 -10.70
N LEU A 342 9.06 -12.91 -11.43
CA LEU A 342 8.57 -14.20 -10.95
C LEU A 342 9.46 -14.77 -9.83
N GLU A 343 10.76 -14.61 -9.91
CA GLU A 343 11.70 -14.99 -8.84
C GLU A 343 11.52 -14.13 -7.57
N TYR A 344 11.24 -12.85 -7.74
CA TYR A 344 11.01 -11.91 -6.62
C TYR A 344 9.62 -12.04 -5.99
N ARG A 345 8.63 -12.55 -6.72
CA ARG A 345 7.20 -12.61 -6.39
C ARG A 345 6.93 -13.08 -4.96
N ASP A 346 7.60 -14.13 -4.53
CA ASP A 346 7.44 -14.70 -3.21
C ASP A 346 7.73 -13.72 -2.06
N SER A 347 8.63 -12.76 -2.27
CA SER A 347 8.93 -11.73 -1.26
C SER A 347 7.79 -10.73 -1.05
N LEU A 348 6.86 -10.65 -2.00
CA LEU A 348 5.66 -9.81 -1.95
C LEU A 348 4.48 -10.47 -1.23
N SER A 349 4.60 -11.75 -0.84
CA SER A 349 3.53 -12.49 -0.17
C SER A 349 3.08 -11.82 1.13
N MET A 350 1.76 -11.61 1.27
CA MET A 350 1.19 -11.09 2.51
C MET A 350 1.42 -12.05 3.69
N VAL A 351 1.48 -13.36 3.43
CA VAL A 351 1.80 -14.39 4.45
C VAL A 351 3.21 -14.16 5.00
N LYS A 352 4.21 -13.88 4.14
CA LYS A 352 5.57 -13.53 4.60
C LYS A 352 5.62 -12.23 5.39
N LYS A 353 4.77 -11.25 5.07
CA LYS A 353 4.64 -10.02 5.87
C LYS A 353 4.03 -10.33 7.25
N ALA A 354 2.99 -11.16 7.30
CA ALA A 354 2.39 -11.64 8.56
C ALA A 354 3.40 -12.40 9.42
N GLU A 355 4.20 -13.31 8.84
CA GLU A 355 5.30 -13.98 9.54
C GLU A 355 6.32 -12.99 10.12
N SER A 356 6.63 -11.93 9.38
CA SER A 356 7.56 -10.90 9.83
C SER A 356 7.07 -10.18 11.09
N PHE A 357 5.75 -9.89 11.19
CA PHE A 357 5.16 -9.36 12.42
C PHE A 357 5.28 -10.34 13.59
N ILE A 358 5.04 -11.65 13.36
CA ILE A 358 5.18 -12.68 14.41
C ILE A 358 6.63 -12.76 14.89
N LYS A 359 7.61 -12.72 13.98
CA LYS A 359 9.05 -12.73 14.30
C LYS A 359 9.50 -11.53 15.14
N LEU A 360 8.88 -10.35 14.97
CA LEU A 360 9.18 -9.17 15.78
C LEU A 360 8.89 -9.40 17.28
N ILE A 361 7.95 -10.28 17.63
CA ILE A 361 7.62 -10.59 19.03
C ILE A 361 8.59 -11.63 19.57
N GLY A 362 8.94 -12.64 18.78
CA GLY A 362 9.84 -13.74 19.18
C GLY A 362 11.28 -13.30 19.49
N LYS A 363 11.77 -12.23 18.88
CA LYS A 363 13.10 -11.67 19.16
C LYS A 363 13.29 -11.21 20.62
N ARG A 364 12.20 -10.91 21.36
CA ARG A 364 12.29 -10.54 22.80
C ARG A 364 12.44 -11.72 23.75
N THR A 365 11.96 -12.90 23.40
CA THR A 365 12.10 -14.10 24.27
C THR A 365 13.53 -14.66 24.26
N GLY A 366 14.32 -14.36 23.21
CA GLY A 366 15.72 -14.77 23.11
C GLY A 366 16.74 -13.82 23.77
N GLU A 367 16.48 -12.50 23.79
CA GLU A 367 17.40 -11.52 24.37
C GLU A 367 17.32 -11.40 25.88
N THR A 368 16.19 -11.78 26.49
CA THR A 368 16.04 -11.81 27.97
C THR A 368 16.75 -13.02 28.60
N CYS A 369 17.09 -14.05 27.84
CA CYS A 369 17.77 -15.26 28.37
C CYS A 369 19.30 -15.12 28.46
N ILE A 370 19.91 -14.11 27.79
CA ILE A 370 21.38 -13.94 27.76
C ILE A 370 21.89 -12.93 28.81
N ARG A 371 21.00 -12.12 29.44
CA ARG A 371 21.41 -11.14 30.46
C ARG A 371 21.29 -11.60 31.92
N SER A 372 20.92 -12.86 32.19
CA SER A 372 20.84 -13.40 33.56
C SER A 372 22.02 -14.31 33.98
N HIS A 373 23.09 -14.39 33.17
CA HIS A 373 24.31 -15.12 33.54
C HIS A 373 25.57 -14.37 33.02
N MET A 374 25.79 -13.16 33.55
CA MET A 374 27.11 -12.55 33.69
C MET A 374 27.15 -11.67 34.94
#